data_952a8048a0c96e25fd69a7718e55ade1
#
_entry.id   952a8048a0c96e25fd69a7718e55ade1
#
_cell.length_a   1.000
_cell.length_b   1.000
_cell.length_c   1.000
_cell.angle_alpha   90.00
_cell.angle_beta   90.00
_cell.angle_gamma   90.00
#
_symmetry.space_group_name_H-M   'P 1'
#
loop_
_entity.id
_entity.type
_entity.pdbx_description
1 polymer ?
#
loop_
_entity_poly.entity_id
_entity_poly.type
_entity_poly.pdbx_seq_one_letter_code
_entity_poly.pdbx_strand_id
1 'polypeptide(L)'
;AEINRVDQKRHLDIKADVFPGLMKLVKTDVINGEETDTTLATMRPAAADADITAIDGAGFKITNRTVAAAGVDLQDGLNKASLRMVPINANERIAEITKWLDTNPLPAGVSTEWTGDQEDQAESQAFLSSAFTAALGLMFIILLAQFNSIYNSVLVLVAVVLSTTGVLIGMLIMDQTFSIIMTGTGIVALAGIVVNNNIILIDTYQEFSQYMPRIEAIIRTAQARIRPVLLTTITTMAGLAPMMFGLSLDFANGGYTIDSPTALWWKQLATAVVFGLGVATVLTLMVTPSLLAVRVWATTYARWIAQLLAKMSLGRASKAAQDWALARDARRLQTTVIQWEDMAQPAHTPPAT
;
A
#
# COMPACT_ATOMS: atom_id res chain seq x y z
N ALA A 1 -31.87 -18.61 34.90
CA ALA A 1 -31.24 -17.60 34.05
C ALA A 1 -29.74 -17.56 34.41
N GLU A 2 -28.92 -17.90 33.46
CA GLU A 2 -27.49 -17.85 33.63
C GLU A 2 -27.09 -16.34 33.53
N ILE A 3 -26.44 -15.83 34.57
CA ILE A 3 -25.99 -14.44 34.62
C ILE A 3 -24.51 -14.48 34.27
N ASN A 4 -24.21 -14.14 33.02
CA ASN A 4 -22.82 -13.97 32.56
C ASN A 4 -22.27 -12.64 33.08
N ARG A 5 -21.00 -12.64 33.48
CA ARG A 5 -20.30 -11.45 33.92
C ARG A 5 -18.96 -11.37 33.19
N VAL A 6 -18.72 -10.23 32.57
CA VAL A 6 -17.44 -9.85 32.01
C VAL A 6 -16.95 -8.63 32.78
N ASP A 7 -15.71 -8.59 33.23
CA ASP A 7 -15.12 -7.52 34.02
C ASP A 7 -15.98 -7.11 35.24
N GLN A 8 -16.57 -8.11 35.94
CA GLN A 8 -17.43 -7.95 37.10
C GLN A 8 -18.80 -7.27 36.82
N LYS A 9 -19.10 -6.91 35.57
CA LYS A 9 -20.38 -6.35 35.14
C LYS A 9 -21.30 -7.43 34.60
N ARG A 10 -22.62 -7.24 34.76
CA ARG A 10 -23.59 -8.14 34.13
C ARG A 10 -23.54 -7.93 32.63
N HIS A 11 -23.48 -9.02 31.90
CA HIS A 11 -23.37 -9.03 30.45
C HIS A 11 -24.54 -9.80 29.82
N LEU A 12 -25.11 -9.24 28.76
CA LEU A 12 -26.13 -9.88 27.95
C LEU A 12 -25.69 -9.86 26.50
N ASP A 13 -25.43 -11.05 25.95
CA ASP A 13 -25.07 -11.20 24.53
C ASP A 13 -26.32 -11.19 23.65
N ILE A 14 -26.38 -10.25 22.73
CA ILE A 14 -27.36 -10.24 21.65
C ILE A 14 -26.60 -10.62 20.37
N LYS A 15 -26.83 -11.87 19.92
CA LYS A 15 -26.23 -12.35 18.67
C LYS A 15 -27.16 -12.01 17.52
N ALA A 16 -26.60 -11.35 16.51
CA ALA A 16 -27.29 -11.01 15.28
C ALA A 16 -26.35 -11.22 14.11
N ASP A 17 -26.89 -11.63 12.98
CA ASP A 17 -26.17 -11.76 11.72
C ASP A 17 -26.92 -11.03 10.61
N VAL A 18 -26.20 -10.66 9.54
CA VAL A 18 -26.84 -10.04 8.39
C VAL A 18 -27.50 -11.13 7.56
N PHE A 19 -28.78 -10.94 7.25
CA PHE A 19 -29.54 -11.91 6.44
C PHE A 19 -28.82 -12.16 5.11
N PRO A 20 -28.56 -13.41 4.73
CA PRO A 20 -27.87 -13.73 3.49
C PRO A 20 -28.61 -13.16 2.26
N GLY A 21 -27.86 -12.51 1.37
CA GLY A 21 -28.45 -11.91 0.16
C GLY A 21 -29.19 -10.59 0.39
N LEU A 22 -29.04 -9.94 1.53
CA LEU A 22 -29.59 -8.62 1.76
C LEU A 22 -28.85 -7.60 0.90
N MET A 23 -29.65 -6.82 0.13
CA MET A 23 -29.14 -5.80 -0.80
C MET A 23 -29.71 -4.43 -0.43
N LYS A 24 -28.97 -3.39 -0.76
CA LYS A 24 -29.45 -1.99 -0.70
C LYS A 24 -29.60 -1.44 -2.11
N LEU A 25 -30.69 -0.69 -2.33
CA LEU A 25 -30.87 0.12 -3.52
C LEU A 25 -30.21 1.47 -3.29
N VAL A 26 -29.22 1.77 -4.12
CA VAL A 26 -28.44 2.99 -4.03
C VAL A 26 -28.71 3.85 -5.25
N LYS A 27 -28.95 5.13 -5.03
CA LYS A 27 -28.98 6.16 -6.06
C LYS A 27 -27.67 6.90 -6.05
N THR A 28 -27.00 6.93 -7.19
CA THR A 28 -25.78 7.69 -7.40
C THR A 28 -26.15 9.06 -7.97
N ASP A 29 -25.93 10.13 -7.22
CA ASP A 29 -26.09 11.52 -7.67
C ASP A 29 -24.71 12.15 -7.82
N VAL A 30 -24.47 12.86 -8.91
CA VAL A 30 -23.22 13.63 -9.10
C VAL A 30 -23.43 15.03 -8.55
N ILE A 31 -22.85 15.33 -7.39
CA ILE A 31 -22.91 16.64 -6.74
C ILE A 31 -21.52 17.27 -6.81
N ASN A 32 -21.39 18.42 -7.48
CA ASN A 32 -20.12 19.14 -7.64
C ASN A 32 -18.97 18.35 -8.32
N GLY A 33 -19.33 17.35 -9.16
CA GLY A 33 -18.33 16.47 -9.81
C GLY A 33 -17.90 15.27 -9.00
N GLU A 34 -18.42 15.10 -7.79
CA GLU A 34 -18.24 13.89 -6.97
C GLU A 34 -19.50 13.02 -7.01
N GLU A 35 -19.31 11.71 -7.19
CA GLU A 35 -20.39 10.73 -7.11
C GLU A 35 -20.74 10.50 -5.64
N THR A 36 -21.98 10.80 -5.28
CA THR A 36 -22.51 10.58 -3.93
C THR A 36 -23.58 9.53 -3.96
N ASP A 37 -23.38 8.46 -3.20
CA ASP A 37 -24.31 7.34 -3.11
C ASP A 37 -25.31 7.56 -1.96
N THR A 38 -26.60 7.58 -2.29
CA THR A 38 -27.69 7.68 -1.30
C THR A 38 -28.45 6.37 -1.24
N THR A 39 -28.52 5.73 -0.07
CA THR A 39 -29.28 4.50 0.14
C THR A 39 -30.77 4.83 0.21
N LEU A 40 -31.54 4.31 -0.75
CA LEU A 40 -33.00 4.52 -0.84
C LEU A 40 -33.79 3.49 -0.06
N ALA A 41 -33.40 2.23 -0.14
CA ALA A 41 -34.11 1.11 0.49
C ALA A 41 -33.20 -0.09 0.70
N THR A 42 -33.55 -0.90 1.69
CA THR A 42 -32.93 -2.21 1.93
C THR A 42 -33.90 -3.29 1.51
N MET A 43 -33.42 -4.26 0.77
CA MET A 43 -34.23 -5.32 0.19
C MET A 43 -33.77 -6.70 0.64
N ARG A 44 -34.73 -7.60 0.83
CA ARG A 44 -34.49 -9.02 1.08
C ARG A 44 -34.73 -9.82 -0.19
N PRO A 45 -34.05 -10.97 -0.39
CA PRO A 45 -34.43 -11.92 -1.44
C PRO A 45 -35.91 -12.25 -1.30
N ALA A 46 -36.63 -12.21 -2.42
CA ALA A 46 -38.05 -12.52 -2.43
C ALA A 46 -38.30 -14.00 -2.18
N ALA A 47 -39.34 -14.34 -1.43
CA ALA A 47 -39.84 -15.70 -1.41
C ALA A 47 -40.45 -16.05 -2.79
N ALA A 48 -40.45 -17.36 -3.15
CA ALA A 48 -40.84 -17.85 -4.49
C ALA A 48 -42.23 -17.38 -4.98
N ASP A 49 -43.14 -16.97 -4.10
CA ASP A 49 -44.50 -16.59 -4.36
C ASP A 49 -44.81 -15.07 -4.30
N ALA A 50 -43.75 -14.23 -4.20
CA ALA A 50 -43.95 -12.78 -4.06
C ALA A 50 -43.97 -12.09 -5.44
N ASP A 51 -44.85 -11.06 -5.59
CA ASP A 51 -44.78 -10.14 -6.75
C ASP A 51 -43.41 -9.48 -6.82
N ILE A 52 -42.61 -9.92 -7.76
CA ILE A 52 -41.21 -9.54 -7.90
C ILE A 52 -41.09 -8.54 -9.04
N THR A 53 -40.62 -7.36 -8.75
CA THR A 53 -40.09 -6.49 -9.78
C THR A 53 -38.60 -6.83 -9.91
N ALA A 54 -38.25 -7.51 -11.01
CA ALA A 54 -36.84 -7.84 -11.27
C ALA A 54 -36.05 -6.58 -11.54
N ILE A 55 -35.02 -6.34 -10.74
CA ILE A 55 -33.94 -5.43 -11.07
C ILE A 55 -32.74 -6.32 -11.40
N ASP A 56 -32.19 -6.17 -12.59
CA ASP A 56 -31.07 -7.00 -13.13
C ASP A 56 -31.30 -8.52 -13.08
N GLY A 57 -32.55 -8.98 -13.16
CA GLY A 57 -32.89 -10.41 -13.13
C GLY A 57 -32.66 -11.10 -11.79
N ALA A 58 -32.36 -10.36 -10.72
CA ALA A 58 -31.95 -10.93 -9.42
C ALA A 58 -33.13 -11.28 -8.48
N GLY A 59 -34.39 -11.05 -8.86
CA GLY A 59 -35.56 -11.49 -8.11
C GLY A 59 -35.77 -10.83 -6.73
N PHE A 60 -35.55 -9.53 -6.61
CA PHE A 60 -35.78 -8.78 -5.37
C PHE A 60 -37.16 -8.11 -5.33
N LYS A 61 -37.81 -8.11 -4.17
CA LYS A 61 -39.08 -7.43 -3.96
C LYS A 61 -38.81 -5.96 -3.62
N ILE A 62 -39.10 -5.05 -4.56
CA ILE A 62 -39.14 -3.62 -4.33
C ILE A 62 -40.57 -3.23 -4.02
N THR A 63 -40.83 -2.72 -2.83
CA THR A 63 -42.12 -2.11 -2.54
C THR A 63 -42.16 -0.73 -3.19
N ASN A 64 -43.08 -0.53 -4.15
CA ASN A 64 -43.34 0.77 -4.79
C ASN A 64 -43.51 1.92 -3.79
N ARG A 65 -43.89 1.59 -2.56
CA ARG A 65 -44.08 2.55 -1.47
C ARG A 65 -42.77 3.19 -0.99
N THR A 66 -41.67 2.43 -0.99
CA THR A 66 -40.38 2.93 -0.51
C THR A 66 -39.72 3.80 -1.57
N VAL A 67 -39.91 3.46 -2.83
CA VAL A 67 -39.34 4.19 -3.98
C VAL A 67 -40.14 5.47 -4.24
N ALA A 68 -41.48 5.42 -4.13
CA ALA A 68 -42.35 6.60 -4.23
C ALA A 68 -42.11 7.61 -3.11
N ALA A 69 -41.82 7.14 -1.89
CA ALA A 69 -41.44 8.00 -0.79
C ALA A 69 -40.10 8.73 -1.00
N ALA A 70 -39.20 8.14 -1.78
CA ALA A 70 -37.92 8.75 -2.13
C ALA A 70 -37.99 9.68 -3.37
N GLY A 71 -39.18 9.82 -4.01
CA GLY A 71 -39.39 10.71 -5.16
C GLY A 71 -38.65 10.28 -6.43
N VAL A 72 -38.29 9.00 -6.52
CA VAL A 72 -37.51 8.43 -7.66
C VAL A 72 -38.41 7.58 -8.53
N ASP A 73 -38.45 7.87 -9.85
CA ASP A 73 -39.01 6.96 -10.82
C ASP A 73 -38.03 5.79 -11.05
N LEU A 74 -38.46 4.60 -10.68
CA LEU A 74 -37.66 3.38 -10.73
C LEU A 74 -37.21 3.07 -12.14
N GLN A 75 -38.10 3.25 -13.11
CA GLN A 75 -37.83 2.94 -14.51
C GLN A 75 -36.89 3.94 -15.16
N ASP A 76 -37.01 5.22 -14.82
CA ASP A 76 -36.12 6.27 -15.31
C ASP A 76 -34.72 6.17 -14.66
N GLY A 77 -34.67 5.82 -13.37
CA GLY A 77 -33.43 5.62 -12.65
C GLY A 77 -32.62 4.39 -13.14
N LEU A 78 -33.31 3.29 -13.47
CA LEU A 78 -32.69 2.09 -14.05
C LEU A 78 -32.18 2.36 -15.47
N ASN A 79 -32.99 3.05 -16.29
CA ASN A 79 -32.61 3.39 -17.68
C ASN A 79 -31.43 4.36 -17.74
N LYS A 80 -31.24 5.20 -16.74
CA LYS A 80 -30.11 6.15 -16.63
C LYS A 80 -28.92 5.60 -15.87
N ALA A 81 -28.94 4.32 -15.49
CA ALA A 81 -27.93 3.68 -14.64
C ALA A 81 -27.62 4.44 -13.33
N SER A 82 -28.54 5.28 -12.87
CA SER A 82 -28.42 6.04 -11.60
C SER A 82 -28.83 5.23 -10.38
N LEU A 83 -29.46 4.07 -10.57
CA LEU A 83 -29.84 3.14 -9.51
C LEU A 83 -29.05 1.85 -9.65
N ARG A 84 -28.42 1.44 -8.57
CA ARG A 84 -27.70 0.15 -8.51
C ARG A 84 -28.02 -0.60 -7.24
N MET A 85 -27.95 -1.91 -7.30
CA MET A 85 -28.08 -2.78 -6.14
C MET A 85 -26.70 -3.19 -5.64
N VAL A 86 -26.47 -2.99 -4.35
CA VAL A 86 -25.20 -3.27 -3.71
C VAL A 86 -25.45 -4.19 -2.50
N PRO A 87 -24.67 -5.24 -2.28
CA PRO A 87 -24.80 -6.07 -1.08
C PRO A 87 -24.51 -5.24 0.17
N ILE A 88 -25.27 -5.51 1.23
CA ILE A 88 -25.05 -4.86 2.52
C ILE A 88 -23.98 -5.59 3.28
N ASN A 89 -23.00 -4.81 3.76
CA ASN A 89 -21.97 -5.31 4.65
C ASN A 89 -22.43 -5.22 6.12
N ALA A 90 -21.99 -6.17 6.96
CA ALA A 90 -22.25 -6.15 8.39
C ALA A 90 -21.81 -4.84 9.06
N ASN A 91 -20.67 -4.27 8.63
CA ASN A 91 -20.14 -3.00 9.14
C ASN A 91 -21.10 -1.81 8.89
N GLU A 92 -21.78 -1.79 7.73
CA GLU A 92 -22.77 -0.75 7.42
C GLU A 92 -23.98 -0.85 8.35
N ARG A 93 -24.41 -2.08 8.64
CA ARG A 93 -25.51 -2.30 9.60
C ARG A 93 -25.14 -1.89 11.01
N ILE A 94 -23.94 -2.20 11.43
CA ILE A 94 -23.40 -1.76 12.72
C ILE A 94 -23.37 -0.24 12.80
N ALA A 95 -22.93 0.44 11.74
CA ALA A 95 -22.89 1.90 11.68
C ALA A 95 -24.32 2.50 11.77
N GLU A 96 -25.33 1.91 11.10
CA GLU A 96 -26.72 2.33 11.20
C GLU A 96 -27.28 2.13 12.62
N ILE A 97 -27.00 1.00 13.24
CA ILE A 97 -27.47 0.71 14.61
C ILE A 97 -26.76 1.64 15.60
N THR A 98 -25.47 1.88 15.45
CA THR A 98 -24.72 2.81 16.30
C THR A 98 -25.31 4.21 16.21
N LYS A 99 -25.58 4.70 14.99
CA LYS A 99 -26.22 5.99 14.78
C LYS A 99 -27.64 6.06 15.40
N TRP A 100 -28.38 4.96 15.35
CA TRP A 100 -29.68 4.87 16.00
C TRP A 100 -29.54 4.89 17.54
N LEU A 101 -28.57 4.20 18.11
CA LEU A 101 -28.27 4.21 19.55
C LEU A 101 -27.84 5.59 20.05
N ASP A 102 -27.07 6.34 19.24
CA ASP A 102 -26.67 7.71 19.56
C ASP A 102 -27.89 8.64 19.63
N THR A 103 -28.92 8.38 18.79
CA THR A 103 -30.18 9.16 18.78
C THR A 103 -31.14 8.69 19.87
N ASN A 104 -31.06 7.44 20.29
CA ASN A 104 -31.91 6.80 21.30
C ASN A 104 -31.03 6.25 22.44
N PRO A 105 -30.54 7.12 23.35
CA PRO A 105 -29.61 6.67 24.38
C PRO A 105 -30.27 5.65 25.31
N LEU A 106 -29.48 4.65 25.66
CA LEU A 106 -29.88 3.59 26.59
C LEU A 106 -30.08 4.15 28.00
N PRO A 107 -30.83 3.44 28.87
CA PRO A 107 -31.00 3.81 30.26
C PRO A 107 -29.64 3.98 30.98
N ALA A 108 -29.61 4.89 31.96
CA ALA A 108 -28.38 5.15 32.71
C ALA A 108 -27.82 3.87 33.34
N GLY A 109 -26.54 3.61 33.12
CA GLY A 109 -25.82 2.42 33.61
C GLY A 109 -25.80 1.23 32.63
N VAL A 110 -26.37 1.36 31.43
CA VAL A 110 -26.26 0.37 30.34
C VAL A 110 -25.33 0.92 29.26
N SER A 111 -24.31 0.16 28.93
CA SER A 111 -23.41 0.45 27.81
C SER A 111 -23.47 -0.70 26.79
N THR A 112 -23.34 -0.37 25.51
CA THR A 112 -23.22 -1.35 24.43
C THR A 112 -21.78 -1.44 23.98
N GLU A 113 -21.35 -2.67 23.69
CA GLU A 113 -20.05 -2.99 23.15
C GLU A 113 -20.23 -3.96 21.98
N TRP A 114 -19.59 -3.69 20.88
CA TRP A 114 -19.60 -4.57 19.72
C TRP A 114 -18.53 -5.64 19.91
N THR A 115 -18.96 -6.92 19.95
CA THR A 115 -18.07 -8.08 20.14
C THR A 115 -18.05 -8.96 18.89
N GLY A 116 -17.21 -10.00 18.89
CA GLY A 116 -17.02 -10.90 17.76
C GLY A 116 -16.16 -10.26 16.66
N ASP A 117 -16.52 -10.45 15.38
CA ASP A 117 -15.70 -10.00 14.24
C ASP A 117 -15.26 -8.52 14.30
N GLN A 118 -16.04 -7.66 14.94
CA GLN A 118 -15.71 -6.24 15.10
C GLN A 118 -14.62 -6.01 16.15
N GLU A 119 -14.71 -6.71 17.26
CA GLU A 119 -13.68 -6.68 18.31
C GLU A 119 -12.37 -7.25 17.76
N ASP A 120 -12.44 -8.42 17.12
CA ASP A 120 -11.27 -9.06 16.49
C ASP A 120 -10.64 -8.18 15.42
N GLN A 121 -11.45 -7.47 14.61
CA GLN A 121 -10.96 -6.52 13.62
C GLN A 121 -10.32 -5.29 14.27
N ALA A 122 -10.91 -4.73 15.33
CA ALA A 122 -10.39 -3.57 16.04
C ALA A 122 -9.06 -3.91 16.75
N GLU A 123 -8.99 -5.04 17.44
CA GLU A 123 -7.78 -5.53 18.07
C GLU A 123 -6.68 -5.78 17.04
N SER A 124 -7.02 -6.47 15.94
CA SER A 124 -6.11 -6.76 14.84
C SER A 124 -5.61 -5.48 14.17
N GLN A 125 -6.46 -4.46 14.00
CA GLN A 125 -6.06 -3.17 13.46
C GLN A 125 -5.09 -2.44 14.39
N ALA A 126 -5.35 -2.41 15.68
CA ALA A 126 -4.47 -1.79 16.67
C ALA A 126 -3.11 -2.49 16.71
N PHE A 127 -3.11 -3.83 16.73
CA PHE A 127 -1.90 -4.64 16.65
C PHE A 127 -1.13 -4.38 15.34
N LEU A 128 -1.79 -4.48 14.21
CA LEU A 128 -1.18 -4.35 12.89
C LEU A 128 -0.58 -2.95 12.67
N SER A 129 -1.29 -1.90 13.10
CA SER A 129 -0.80 -0.52 12.99
C SER A 129 0.45 -0.29 13.84
N SER A 130 0.46 -0.82 15.06
CA SER A 130 1.64 -0.75 15.94
C SER A 130 2.80 -1.58 15.40
N ALA A 131 2.55 -2.79 14.95
CA ALA A 131 3.54 -3.68 14.34
C ALA A 131 4.13 -3.07 13.06
N PHE A 132 3.30 -2.51 12.18
CA PHE A 132 3.75 -1.86 10.95
C PHE A 132 4.62 -0.62 11.25
N THR A 133 4.20 0.20 12.21
CA THR A 133 4.97 1.38 12.64
C THR A 133 6.31 0.97 13.23
N ALA A 134 6.33 -0.03 14.10
CA ALA A 134 7.57 -0.57 14.68
C ALA A 134 8.48 -1.17 13.61
N ALA A 135 7.91 -1.92 12.65
CA ALA A 135 8.66 -2.48 11.53
C ALA A 135 9.28 -1.39 10.65
N LEU A 136 8.54 -0.34 10.31
CA LEU A 136 9.06 0.81 9.54
C LEU A 136 10.16 1.54 10.32
N GLY A 137 9.99 1.73 11.63
CA GLY A 137 10.99 2.34 12.50
C GLY A 137 12.28 1.52 12.57
N LEU A 138 12.17 0.22 12.75
CA LEU A 138 13.32 -0.69 12.77
C LEU A 138 14.01 -0.74 11.42
N MET A 139 13.25 -0.86 10.32
CA MET A 139 13.79 -0.78 8.96
C MET A 139 14.52 0.53 8.71
N PHE A 140 13.97 1.67 9.18
CA PHE A 140 14.64 2.95 9.03
C PHE A 140 16.00 2.98 9.74
N ILE A 141 16.08 2.47 10.96
CA ILE A 141 17.33 2.40 11.73
C ILE A 141 18.36 1.52 11.01
N ILE A 142 17.95 0.33 10.56
CA ILE A 142 18.83 -0.58 9.84
C ILE A 142 19.32 0.05 8.52
N LEU A 143 18.43 0.66 7.75
CA LEU A 143 18.77 1.33 6.50
C LEU A 143 19.70 2.54 6.73
N LEU A 144 19.48 3.26 7.82
CA LEU A 144 20.35 4.38 8.20
C LEU A 144 21.77 3.90 8.53
N ALA A 145 21.88 2.80 9.26
CA ALA A 145 23.16 2.18 9.56
C ALA A 145 23.85 1.63 8.30
N GLN A 146 23.08 1.00 7.38
CA GLN A 146 23.61 0.43 6.13
C GLN A 146 24.12 1.50 5.16
N PHE A 147 23.31 2.53 4.91
CA PHE A 147 23.62 3.52 3.86
C PHE A 147 24.36 4.76 4.39
N ASN A 148 24.43 4.94 5.69
CA ASN A 148 24.96 6.17 6.33
C ASN A 148 24.40 7.46 5.68
N SER A 149 23.11 7.43 5.29
CA SER A 149 22.44 8.49 4.56
C SER A 149 20.94 8.51 4.84
N ILE A 150 20.46 9.54 5.51
CA ILE A 150 19.04 9.75 5.80
C ILE A 150 18.23 9.77 4.50
N TYR A 151 18.73 10.42 3.44
CA TYR A 151 18.04 10.50 2.16
C TYR A 151 17.78 9.14 1.54
N ASN A 152 18.78 8.27 1.49
CA ASN A 152 18.65 6.94 0.90
C ASN A 152 17.70 6.05 1.73
N SER A 153 17.77 6.16 3.07
CA SER A 153 16.86 5.42 3.96
C SER A 153 15.41 5.86 3.78
N VAL A 154 15.14 7.16 3.73
CA VAL A 154 13.79 7.69 3.48
C VAL A 154 13.29 7.29 2.08
N LEU A 155 14.16 7.31 1.08
CA LEU A 155 13.79 6.92 -0.29
C LEU A 155 13.27 5.47 -0.35
N VAL A 156 13.93 4.55 0.36
CA VAL A 156 13.46 3.16 0.46
C VAL A 156 12.11 3.08 1.15
N LEU A 157 11.91 3.80 2.25
CA LEU A 157 10.63 3.79 2.96
C LEU A 157 9.49 4.39 2.12
N VAL A 158 9.75 5.41 1.33
CA VAL A 158 8.77 5.96 0.37
C VAL A 158 8.35 4.89 -0.64
N ALA A 159 9.28 4.08 -1.14
CA ALA A 159 8.93 2.98 -2.05
C ALA A 159 8.04 1.92 -1.37
N VAL A 160 8.24 1.66 -0.08
CA VAL A 160 7.34 0.78 0.70
C VAL A 160 5.94 1.36 0.79
N VAL A 161 5.80 2.64 1.11
CA VAL A 161 4.48 3.30 1.14
C VAL A 161 3.81 3.26 -0.24
N LEU A 162 4.56 3.55 -1.32
CA LEU A 162 4.03 3.48 -2.67
C LEU A 162 3.61 2.05 -3.07
N SER A 163 4.23 1.01 -2.52
CA SER A 163 3.85 -0.38 -2.81
C SER A 163 2.45 -0.74 -2.32
N THR A 164 1.94 -0.06 -1.28
CA THR A 164 0.57 -0.27 -0.78
C THR A 164 -0.47 0.13 -1.83
N THR A 165 -0.17 1.08 -2.70
CA THR A 165 -1.03 1.42 -3.84
C THR A 165 -1.23 0.22 -4.76
N GLY A 166 -0.18 -0.58 -4.99
CA GLY A 166 -0.27 -1.82 -5.76
C GLY A 166 -1.18 -2.85 -5.13
N VAL A 167 -1.18 -2.94 -3.80
CA VAL A 167 -2.11 -3.82 -3.06
C VAL A 167 -3.55 -3.40 -3.31
N LEU A 168 -3.86 -2.12 -3.18
CA LEU A 168 -5.22 -1.60 -3.40
C LEU A 168 -5.69 -1.82 -4.84
N ILE A 169 -4.82 -1.58 -5.82
CA ILE A 169 -5.09 -1.87 -7.23
C ILE A 169 -5.39 -3.38 -7.43
N GLY A 170 -4.61 -4.24 -6.79
CA GLY A 170 -4.81 -5.69 -6.87
C GLY A 170 -6.15 -6.14 -6.30
N MET A 171 -6.53 -5.61 -5.13
CA MET A 171 -7.83 -5.89 -4.51
C MET A 171 -8.98 -5.43 -5.41
N LEU A 172 -8.85 -4.26 -6.05
CA LEU A 172 -9.84 -3.74 -6.99
C LEU A 172 -9.96 -4.61 -8.25
N ILE A 173 -8.85 -5.04 -8.86
CA ILE A 173 -8.86 -5.87 -10.07
C ILE A 173 -9.45 -7.25 -9.80
N MET A 174 -9.16 -7.82 -8.62
CA MET A 174 -9.61 -9.15 -8.23
C MET A 174 -11.00 -9.15 -7.57
N ASP A 175 -11.64 -7.97 -7.47
CA ASP A 175 -12.94 -7.76 -6.80
C ASP A 175 -12.98 -8.40 -5.39
N GLN A 176 -11.93 -8.14 -4.61
CA GLN A 176 -11.79 -8.67 -3.25
C GLN A 176 -11.98 -7.56 -2.23
N THR A 177 -12.72 -7.88 -1.17
CA THR A 177 -12.88 -6.97 -0.03
C THR A 177 -11.56 -6.87 0.75
N PHE A 178 -11.25 -5.66 1.23
CA PHE A 178 -10.08 -5.45 2.07
C PHE A 178 -10.29 -6.07 3.45
N SER A 179 -9.46 -7.06 3.80
CA SER A 179 -9.42 -7.64 5.15
C SER A 179 -8.27 -7.01 5.93
N ILE A 180 -8.60 -6.46 7.10
CA ILE A 180 -7.57 -5.88 7.99
C ILE A 180 -6.52 -6.92 8.34
N ILE A 181 -6.94 -8.14 8.67
CA ILE A 181 -6.04 -9.22 9.08
C ILE A 181 -5.22 -9.72 7.90
N MET A 182 -5.86 -10.23 6.85
CA MET A 182 -5.15 -10.93 5.77
C MET A 182 -4.44 -9.98 4.81
N THR A 183 -5.12 -8.94 4.35
CA THR A 183 -4.52 -7.93 3.46
C THR A 183 -3.48 -7.12 4.20
N GLY A 184 -3.77 -6.74 5.46
CA GLY A 184 -2.84 -5.98 6.30
C GLY A 184 -1.55 -6.74 6.58
N THR A 185 -1.63 -8.03 6.93
CA THR A 185 -0.45 -8.90 7.08
C THR A 185 0.34 -9.01 5.78
N GLY A 186 -0.37 -9.08 4.64
CA GLY A 186 0.22 -9.05 3.31
C GLY A 186 1.03 -7.78 3.05
N ILE A 187 0.53 -6.62 3.47
CA ILE A 187 1.24 -5.33 3.36
C ILE A 187 2.53 -5.33 4.18
N VAL A 188 2.49 -5.85 5.41
CA VAL A 188 3.69 -5.96 6.26
C VAL A 188 4.73 -6.88 5.65
N ALA A 189 4.32 -8.04 5.14
CA ALA A 189 5.21 -8.98 4.45
C ALA A 189 5.81 -8.35 3.18
N LEU A 190 4.99 -7.66 2.39
CA LEU A 190 5.40 -6.96 1.19
C LEU A 190 6.46 -5.89 1.49
N ALA A 191 6.34 -5.16 2.59
CA ALA A 191 7.29 -4.13 2.99
C ALA A 191 8.72 -4.69 3.06
N GLY A 192 8.93 -5.86 3.66
CA GLY A 192 10.23 -6.51 3.73
C GLY A 192 10.82 -6.87 2.37
N ILE A 193 9.97 -7.37 1.45
CA ILE A 193 10.39 -7.75 0.10
C ILE A 193 10.80 -6.51 -0.72
N VAL A 194 10.01 -5.45 -0.65
CA VAL A 194 10.26 -4.19 -1.37
C VAL A 194 11.52 -3.50 -0.89
N VAL A 195 11.74 -3.50 0.44
CA VAL A 195 12.97 -2.96 1.04
C VAL A 195 14.19 -3.69 0.52
N ASN A 196 14.17 -5.02 0.48
CA ASN A 196 15.29 -5.83 -0.02
C ASN A 196 15.66 -5.47 -1.47
N ASN A 197 14.66 -5.34 -2.36
CA ASN A 197 14.91 -4.95 -3.76
C ASN A 197 15.52 -3.56 -3.87
N ASN A 198 15.08 -2.60 -3.05
CA ASN A 198 15.63 -1.24 -3.02
C ASN A 198 17.03 -1.17 -2.44
N ILE A 199 17.33 -1.97 -1.40
CA ILE A 199 18.69 -2.04 -0.81
C ILE A 199 19.69 -2.40 -1.89
N ILE A 200 19.44 -3.48 -2.64
CA ILE A 200 20.33 -3.97 -3.70
C ILE A 200 20.57 -2.89 -4.77
N LEU A 201 19.54 -2.13 -5.11
CA LEU A 201 19.65 -1.08 -6.12
C LEU A 201 20.47 0.10 -5.62
N ILE A 202 20.23 0.57 -4.40
CA ILE A 202 20.95 1.71 -3.82
C ILE A 202 22.39 1.36 -3.51
N ASP A 203 22.66 0.15 -3.04
CA ASP A 203 24.01 -0.33 -2.75
C ASP A 203 24.86 -0.35 -4.03
N THR A 204 24.33 -0.92 -5.11
CA THR A 204 25.00 -0.89 -6.42
C THR A 204 25.21 0.53 -6.93
N TYR A 205 24.26 1.44 -6.71
CA TYR A 205 24.44 2.85 -7.06
C TYR A 205 25.57 3.49 -6.24
N GLN A 206 25.68 3.20 -4.96
CA GLN A 206 26.76 3.71 -4.11
C GLN A 206 28.11 3.19 -4.57
N GLU A 207 28.20 1.91 -4.93
CA GLU A 207 29.41 1.31 -5.49
C GLU A 207 29.83 2.01 -6.79
N PHE A 208 28.93 2.09 -7.78
CA PHE A 208 29.26 2.71 -9.07
C PHE A 208 29.55 4.20 -8.96
N SER A 209 28.92 4.92 -8.03
CA SER A 209 29.15 6.35 -7.83
C SER A 209 30.56 6.69 -7.33
N GLN A 210 31.36 5.69 -6.92
CA GLN A 210 32.77 5.87 -6.54
C GLN A 210 33.69 5.98 -7.76
N TYR A 211 33.33 5.29 -8.84
CA TYR A 211 34.19 5.14 -10.03
C TYR A 211 33.74 5.94 -11.25
N MET A 212 32.49 6.43 -11.25
CA MET A 212 31.93 7.12 -12.41
C MET A 212 31.04 8.29 -12.02
N PRO A 213 30.70 9.19 -12.97
CA PRO A 213 29.78 10.29 -12.74
C PRO A 213 28.42 9.82 -12.23
N ARG A 214 27.81 10.53 -11.29
CA ARG A 214 26.59 10.11 -10.58
C ARG A 214 25.43 9.77 -11.51
N ILE A 215 25.21 10.51 -12.58
CA ILE A 215 24.13 10.24 -13.54
C ILE A 215 24.40 8.94 -14.30
N GLU A 216 25.63 8.72 -14.73
CA GLU A 216 26.03 7.48 -15.40
C GLU A 216 25.90 6.28 -14.44
N ALA A 217 26.32 6.46 -13.18
CA ALA A 217 26.16 5.44 -12.13
C ALA A 217 24.69 5.02 -11.95
N ILE A 218 23.74 5.98 -11.97
CA ILE A 218 22.30 5.68 -11.89
C ILE A 218 21.85 4.83 -13.08
N ILE A 219 22.23 5.20 -14.29
CA ILE A 219 21.83 4.51 -15.52
C ILE A 219 22.39 3.09 -15.53
N ARG A 220 23.69 2.92 -15.21
CA ARG A 220 24.31 1.59 -15.15
C ARG A 220 23.77 0.72 -14.06
N THR A 221 23.44 1.29 -12.90
CA THR A 221 22.76 0.56 -11.82
C THR A 221 21.41 0.01 -12.29
N ALA A 222 20.61 0.83 -12.93
CA ALA A 222 19.31 0.39 -13.46
C ALA A 222 19.49 -0.73 -14.49
N GLN A 223 20.46 -0.61 -15.42
CA GLN A 223 20.75 -1.64 -16.42
C GLN A 223 21.23 -2.94 -15.79
N ALA A 224 22.12 -2.88 -14.80
CA ALA A 224 22.69 -4.07 -14.16
C ALA A 224 21.67 -4.81 -13.31
N ARG A 225 20.73 -4.10 -12.66
CA ARG A 225 19.80 -4.66 -11.68
C ARG A 225 18.41 -4.98 -12.21
N ILE A 226 18.05 -4.53 -13.42
CA ILE A 226 16.72 -4.81 -14.00
C ILE A 226 16.46 -6.32 -14.12
N ARG A 227 17.40 -7.11 -14.59
CA ARG A 227 17.24 -8.57 -14.78
C ARG A 227 17.07 -9.31 -13.45
N PRO A 228 17.98 -9.18 -12.45
CA PRO A 228 17.81 -9.85 -11.16
C PRO A 228 16.51 -9.48 -10.47
N VAL A 229 16.14 -8.19 -10.44
CA VAL A 229 14.94 -7.71 -9.77
C VAL A 229 13.67 -8.23 -10.47
N LEU A 230 13.61 -8.19 -11.80
CA LEU A 230 12.46 -8.74 -12.53
C LEU A 230 12.35 -10.26 -12.34
N LEU A 231 13.48 -10.98 -12.36
CA LEU A 231 13.46 -12.43 -12.19
C LEU A 231 12.93 -12.82 -10.80
N THR A 232 13.41 -12.19 -9.73
CA THR A 232 12.92 -12.45 -8.37
C THR A 232 11.45 -12.10 -8.22
N THR A 233 11.00 -11.01 -8.81
CA THR A 233 9.59 -10.60 -8.79
C THR A 233 8.72 -11.63 -9.52
N ILE A 234 9.05 -11.98 -10.75
CA ILE A 234 8.27 -12.93 -11.56
C ILE A 234 8.20 -14.30 -10.88
N THR A 235 9.32 -14.80 -10.34
CA THR A 235 9.34 -16.09 -9.65
C THR A 235 8.51 -16.08 -8.38
N THR A 236 8.54 -15.00 -7.60
CA THR A 236 7.71 -14.86 -6.39
C THR A 236 6.23 -14.75 -6.76
N MET A 237 5.88 -13.94 -7.77
CA MET A 237 4.50 -13.81 -8.25
C MET A 237 3.99 -15.15 -8.79
N ALA A 238 4.77 -15.86 -9.58
CA ALA A 238 4.41 -17.18 -10.11
C ALA A 238 4.21 -18.23 -9.00
N GLY A 239 5.04 -18.17 -7.95
CA GLY A 239 4.89 -19.06 -6.79
C GLY A 239 3.62 -18.80 -5.98
N LEU A 240 3.17 -17.54 -5.91
CA LEU A 240 1.94 -17.16 -5.20
C LEU A 240 0.69 -17.17 -6.08
N ALA A 241 0.83 -17.25 -7.40
CA ALA A 241 -0.29 -17.23 -8.33
C ALA A 241 -1.35 -18.31 -8.06
N PRO A 242 -1.01 -19.59 -7.78
CA PRO A 242 -2.02 -20.58 -7.46
C PRO A 242 -2.87 -20.20 -6.25
N MET A 243 -2.23 -19.67 -5.19
CA MET A 243 -2.91 -19.22 -3.98
C MET A 243 -3.79 -17.99 -4.26
N MET A 244 -3.34 -17.06 -5.10
CA MET A 244 -4.09 -15.88 -5.51
C MET A 244 -5.38 -16.26 -6.26
N PHE A 245 -5.35 -17.32 -7.07
CA PHE A 245 -6.54 -17.86 -7.76
C PHE A 245 -7.36 -18.83 -6.90
N GLY A 246 -7.01 -19.03 -5.64
CA GLY A 246 -7.74 -19.91 -4.74
C GLY A 246 -7.59 -21.40 -5.08
N LEU A 247 -6.57 -21.80 -5.82
CA LEU A 247 -6.30 -23.17 -6.21
C LEU A 247 -5.68 -23.94 -5.04
N SER A 248 -6.37 -24.97 -4.57
CA SER A 248 -5.89 -25.96 -3.59
C SER A 248 -5.68 -27.30 -4.26
N LEU A 249 -4.49 -27.88 -4.11
CA LEU A 249 -4.14 -29.19 -4.63
C LEU A 249 -4.20 -30.20 -3.50
N ASP A 250 -5.00 -31.26 -3.67
CA ASP A 250 -5.05 -32.40 -2.74
C ASP A 250 -4.14 -33.51 -3.25
N PHE A 251 -2.96 -33.59 -2.66
CA PHE A 251 -1.98 -34.62 -3.02
C PHE A 251 -2.29 -35.99 -2.42
N ALA A 252 -3.16 -36.07 -1.41
CA ALA A 252 -3.49 -37.34 -0.73
C ALA A 252 -4.58 -38.12 -1.47
N ASN A 253 -5.62 -37.44 -1.97
CA ASN A 253 -6.76 -38.05 -2.64
C ASN A 253 -6.74 -37.86 -4.16
N GLY A 254 -5.79 -37.09 -4.66
CA GLY A 254 -5.68 -36.74 -6.08
C GLY A 254 -6.83 -35.87 -6.55
N GLY A 255 -6.60 -34.55 -6.61
CA GLY A 255 -7.62 -33.62 -7.07
C GLY A 255 -7.22 -32.18 -6.84
N TYR A 256 -8.05 -31.26 -7.28
CA TYR A 256 -7.94 -29.84 -6.99
C TYR A 256 -9.29 -29.28 -6.58
N THR A 257 -9.25 -28.29 -5.71
CA THR A 257 -10.44 -27.51 -5.33
C THR A 257 -10.15 -26.03 -5.57
N ILE A 258 -11.17 -25.31 -6.01
CA ILE A 258 -11.08 -23.86 -6.18
C ILE A 258 -11.92 -23.21 -5.09
N ASP A 259 -11.39 -22.15 -4.48
CA ASP A 259 -12.05 -21.37 -3.43
C ASP A 259 -12.53 -22.21 -2.23
N SER A 260 -11.72 -23.19 -1.81
CA SER A 260 -11.96 -23.87 -0.53
C SER A 260 -11.95 -22.85 0.64
N PRO A 261 -12.66 -23.11 1.76
CA PRO A 261 -12.71 -22.17 2.88
C PRO A 261 -11.34 -21.70 3.35
N THR A 262 -10.37 -22.61 3.41
CA THR A 262 -8.99 -22.29 3.76
C THR A 262 -8.29 -21.46 2.67
N ALA A 263 -8.54 -21.77 1.38
CA ALA A 263 -7.96 -21.03 0.26
C ALA A 263 -8.46 -19.56 0.22
N LEU A 264 -9.74 -19.34 0.52
CA LEU A 264 -10.31 -17.98 0.54
C LEU A 264 -9.60 -17.06 1.56
N TRP A 265 -9.18 -17.59 2.69
CA TRP A 265 -8.45 -16.82 3.70
C TRP A 265 -7.10 -16.34 3.17
N TRP A 266 -6.33 -17.24 2.54
CA TRP A 266 -5.00 -16.92 2.03
C TRP A 266 -5.00 -16.17 0.71
N LYS A 267 -6.11 -16.23 -0.03
CA LYS A 267 -6.29 -15.57 -1.33
C LYS A 267 -6.02 -14.06 -1.26
N GLN A 268 -6.57 -13.39 -0.24
CA GLN A 268 -6.39 -11.95 -0.03
C GLN A 268 -4.93 -11.58 0.26
N LEU A 269 -4.25 -12.36 1.09
CA LEU A 269 -2.82 -12.17 1.37
C LEU A 269 -1.99 -12.35 0.09
N ALA A 270 -2.23 -13.42 -0.67
CA ALA A 270 -1.52 -13.69 -1.91
C ALA A 270 -1.74 -12.58 -2.94
N THR A 271 -2.98 -12.11 -3.10
CA THR A 271 -3.33 -10.99 -3.98
C THR A 271 -2.58 -9.72 -3.57
N ALA A 272 -2.56 -9.40 -2.28
CA ALA A 272 -1.86 -8.24 -1.76
C ALA A 272 -0.36 -8.30 -2.10
N VAL A 273 0.28 -9.45 -1.89
CA VAL A 273 1.72 -9.61 -2.17
C VAL A 273 2.00 -9.61 -3.67
N VAL A 274 1.23 -10.32 -4.49
CA VAL A 274 1.46 -10.42 -5.94
C VAL A 274 1.33 -9.06 -6.62
N PHE A 275 0.20 -8.38 -6.44
CA PHE A 275 -0.03 -7.08 -7.07
C PHE A 275 0.84 -6.00 -6.44
N GLY A 276 0.98 -6.00 -5.12
CA GLY A 276 1.85 -5.08 -4.41
C GLY A 276 3.31 -5.18 -4.87
N LEU A 277 3.83 -6.40 -5.01
CA LEU A 277 5.20 -6.63 -5.48
C LEU A 277 5.37 -6.28 -6.96
N GLY A 278 4.38 -6.59 -7.81
CA GLY A 278 4.41 -6.24 -9.23
C GLY A 278 4.51 -4.73 -9.44
N VAL A 279 3.59 -3.97 -8.82
CA VAL A 279 3.60 -2.50 -8.87
C VAL A 279 4.83 -1.92 -8.20
N ALA A 280 5.21 -2.43 -7.02
CA ALA A 280 6.41 -1.99 -6.32
C ALA A 280 7.68 -2.17 -7.16
N THR A 281 7.79 -3.25 -7.91
CA THR A 281 8.96 -3.51 -8.77
C THR A 281 9.06 -2.48 -9.89
N VAL A 282 7.93 -2.18 -10.56
CA VAL A 282 7.89 -1.13 -11.58
C VAL A 282 8.27 0.21 -10.97
N LEU A 283 7.66 0.55 -9.83
CA LEU A 283 7.96 1.80 -9.12
C LEU A 283 9.43 1.86 -8.67
N THR A 284 9.97 0.79 -8.12
CA THR A 284 11.38 0.74 -7.69
C THR A 284 12.33 0.97 -8.86
N LEU A 285 12.07 0.34 -10.00
CA LEU A 285 12.93 0.50 -11.18
C LEU A 285 12.82 1.88 -11.86
N MET A 286 11.70 2.60 -11.67
CA MET A 286 11.48 3.91 -12.26
C MET A 286 11.68 5.05 -11.25
N VAL A 287 11.05 4.94 -10.08
CA VAL A 287 11.01 6.04 -9.08
C VAL A 287 12.34 6.15 -8.34
N THR A 288 12.95 5.02 -7.94
CA THR A 288 14.20 5.07 -7.19
C THR A 288 15.34 5.71 -7.98
N PRO A 289 15.62 5.35 -9.25
CA PRO A 289 16.62 6.05 -10.06
C PRO A 289 16.26 7.51 -10.30
N SER A 290 14.97 7.81 -10.51
CA SER A 290 14.50 9.18 -10.73
C SER A 290 14.72 10.07 -9.51
N LEU A 291 14.41 9.58 -8.31
CA LEU A 291 14.63 10.30 -7.06
C LEU A 291 16.13 10.49 -6.77
N LEU A 292 16.97 9.50 -7.10
CA LEU A 292 18.42 9.66 -7.03
C LEU A 292 18.92 10.75 -7.99
N ALA A 293 18.39 10.81 -9.21
CA ALA A 293 18.71 11.85 -10.19
C ALA A 293 18.24 13.24 -9.72
N VAL A 294 17.03 13.35 -9.15
CA VAL A 294 16.51 14.60 -8.55
C VAL A 294 17.46 15.12 -7.47
N ARG A 295 17.98 14.25 -6.61
CA ARG A 295 18.99 14.66 -5.61
C ARG A 295 20.26 15.26 -6.26
N VAL A 296 20.75 14.66 -7.34
CA VAL A 296 21.92 15.15 -8.07
C VAL A 296 21.62 16.51 -8.68
N TRP A 297 20.46 16.67 -9.33
CA TRP A 297 20.03 17.93 -9.91
C TRP A 297 19.78 19.01 -8.86
N ALA A 298 19.08 18.68 -7.79
CA ALA A 298 18.81 19.62 -6.69
C ALA A 298 20.11 20.17 -6.09
N THR A 299 21.13 19.34 -5.90
CA THR A 299 22.44 19.82 -5.41
C THR A 299 23.14 20.70 -6.45
N THR A 300 22.98 20.42 -7.73
CA THR A 300 23.56 21.21 -8.82
C THR A 300 22.86 22.58 -8.93
N TYR A 301 21.53 22.60 -8.92
CA TYR A 301 20.75 23.84 -8.92
C TYR A 301 20.99 24.68 -7.66
N ALA A 302 21.06 24.05 -6.48
CA ALA A 302 21.37 24.75 -5.24
C ALA A 302 22.76 25.44 -5.31
N ARG A 303 23.76 24.77 -5.89
CA ARG A 303 25.08 25.37 -6.10
C ARG A 303 25.03 26.49 -7.11
N TRP A 304 24.30 26.35 -8.22
CA TRP A 304 24.15 27.40 -9.21
C TRP A 304 23.45 28.63 -8.61
N ILE A 305 22.37 28.46 -7.86
CA ILE A 305 21.69 29.53 -7.13
C ILE A 305 22.63 30.16 -6.10
N ALA A 306 23.37 29.37 -5.34
CA ALA A 306 24.35 29.90 -4.37
C ALA A 306 25.45 30.74 -5.06
N GLN A 307 25.94 30.28 -6.21
CA GLN A 307 26.91 31.04 -7.03
C GLN A 307 26.30 32.33 -7.59
N LEU A 308 25.03 32.29 -8.00
CA LEU A 308 24.33 33.46 -8.53
C LEU A 308 24.09 34.50 -7.42
N LEU A 309 23.67 34.06 -6.23
CA LEU A 309 23.55 34.91 -5.05
C LEU A 309 24.90 35.45 -4.58
N ALA A 310 25.98 34.66 -4.64
CA ALA A 310 27.33 35.11 -4.34
C ALA A 310 27.83 36.18 -5.35
N LYS A 311 27.46 36.08 -6.63
CA LYS A 311 27.75 37.10 -7.64
C LYS A 311 26.95 38.38 -7.44
N MET A 312 25.72 38.28 -6.96
CA MET A 312 24.86 39.45 -6.66
C MET A 312 25.27 40.15 -5.34
N SER A 313 25.95 39.44 -4.44
CA SER A 313 26.47 40.01 -3.20
C SER A 313 27.76 40.79 -3.45
N LEU A 314 27.65 42.09 -3.53
CA LEU A 314 28.77 43.01 -3.69
C LEU A 314 29.60 43.10 -2.38
N GLY A 315 30.84 42.58 -2.36
CA GLY A 315 31.78 42.80 -1.29
C GLY A 315 32.36 41.54 -0.57
N ARG A 316 32.82 41.70 0.66
CA ARG A 316 33.51 40.64 1.45
C ARG A 316 32.70 39.32 1.61
N ALA A 317 31.41 39.41 1.67
CA ALA A 317 30.52 38.23 1.76
C ALA A 317 30.62 37.32 0.51
N SER A 318 30.86 37.87 -0.66
CA SER A 318 31.01 37.08 -1.91
C SER A 318 32.27 36.21 -1.89
N LYS A 319 33.39 36.71 -1.38
CA LYS A 319 34.65 35.95 -1.26
C LYS A 319 34.52 34.84 -0.20
N ALA A 320 33.94 35.14 0.95
CA ALA A 320 33.72 34.15 2.02
C ALA A 320 32.79 33.00 1.58
N ALA A 321 31.75 33.29 0.78
CA ALA A 321 30.86 32.28 0.23
C ALA A 321 31.56 31.41 -0.85
N GLN A 322 32.43 32.01 -1.67
CA GLN A 322 33.25 31.28 -2.63
C GLN A 322 34.28 30.38 -1.94
N ASP A 323 34.97 30.90 -0.92
CA ASP A 323 35.96 30.14 -0.15
C ASP A 323 35.30 28.98 0.63
N TRP A 324 34.10 29.20 1.19
CA TRP A 324 33.34 28.15 1.85
C TRP A 324 32.88 27.07 0.85
N ALA A 325 32.43 27.44 -0.34
CA ALA A 325 32.03 26.48 -1.39
C ALA A 325 33.24 25.67 -1.87
N LEU A 326 34.39 26.35 -2.09
CA LEU A 326 35.64 25.68 -2.48
C LEU A 326 36.18 24.76 -1.38
N ALA A 327 36.14 25.18 -0.11
CA ALA A 327 36.56 24.35 1.02
C ALA A 327 35.67 23.12 1.19
N ARG A 328 34.37 23.24 0.91
CA ARG A 328 33.44 22.10 0.94
C ARG A 328 33.65 21.13 -0.23
N ASP A 329 33.96 21.64 -1.41
CA ASP A 329 34.27 20.80 -2.56
C ASP A 329 35.64 20.15 -2.42
N ALA A 330 36.63 20.84 -1.84
CA ALA A 330 37.95 20.28 -1.53
C ALA A 330 37.88 19.13 -0.50
N ARG A 331 37.00 19.24 0.52
CA ARG A 331 36.79 18.12 1.48
C ARG A 331 36.15 16.89 0.81
N ARG A 332 35.40 17.06 -0.26
CA ARG A 332 34.83 15.96 -1.04
C ARG A 332 35.82 15.33 -2.01
N LEU A 333 36.81 16.09 -2.47
CA LEU A 333 37.87 15.63 -3.33
C LEU A 333 38.99 14.89 -2.58
N GLN A 334 39.05 15.03 -1.25
CA GLN A 334 40.01 14.30 -0.41
C GLN A 334 39.86 12.79 -0.42
N THR A 335 38.82 12.25 -1.02
CA THR A 335 38.59 10.79 -1.14
C THR A 335 39.14 10.18 -2.43
N THR A 336 39.58 10.97 -3.39
CA THR A 336 40.43 10.47 -4.45
C THR A 336 41.88 10.41 -3.92
N VAL A 337 42.19 9.30 -3.24
CA VAL A 337 43.57 8.88 -3.15
C VAL A 337 44.02 8.70 -4.61
N ILE A 338 44.77 9.69 -5.13
CA ILE A 338 45.59 9.46 -6.29
C ILE A 338 46.62 8.46 -5.77
N GLN A 339 46.34 7.17 -5.91
CA GLN A 339 47.39 6.20 -5.88
C GLN A 339 48.21 6.53 -7.14
N TRP A 340 49.27 7.27 -6.90
CA TRP A 340 50.39 7.17 -7.82
C TRP A 340 50.80 5.71 -7.70
N GLU A 341 50.26 4.84 -8.54
CA GLU A 341 50.99 3.65 -8.91
C GLU A 341 52.34 4.22 -9.29
N ASP A 342 53.34 3.89 -8.48
CA ASP A 342 54.69 4.22 -8.79
C ASP A 342 54.83 3.85 -10.24
N MET A 343 54.97 4.87 -11.09
CA MET A 343 55.43 4.62 -12.45
C MET A 343 56.72 3.86 -12.19
N ALA A 344 56.65 2.53 -12.37
CA ALA A 344 57.75 1.64 -12.17
C ALA A 344 58.90 2.30 -12.88
N GLN A 345 59.84 2.84 -12.12
CA GLN A 345 61.03 3.37 -12.71
C GLN A 345 61.52 2.24 -13.61
N PRO A 346 61.68 2.53 -14.93
CA PRO A 346 62.21 1.50 -15.80
C PRO A 346 63.47 1.02 -15.14
N ALA A 347 63.48 -0.29 -14.80
CA ALA A 347 64.62 -0.92 -14.17
C ALA A 347 65.83 -0.50 -14.97
N HIS A 348 66.71 0.32 -14.38
CA HIS A 348 68.01 0.60 -14.93
C HIS A 348 68.73 -0.74 -14.99
N THR A 349 68.60 -1.39 -16.11
CA THR A 349 69.52 -2.48 -16.48
C THR A 349 70.90 -1.83 -16.56
N PRO A 350 71.86 -2.20 -15.69
CA PRO A 350 73.21 -1.73 -15.84
C PRO A 350 73.73 -2.22 -17.18
N PRO A 351 74.56 -1.44 -17.90
CA PRO A 351 75.13 -1.87 -19.17
C PRO A 351 75.98 -3.08 -18.90
N ALA A 352 75.74 -4.15 -19.68
CA ALA A 352 76.60 -5.34 -19.73
C ALA A 352 77.97 -4.90 -20.17
N THR A 353 78.96 -5.09 -19.30
CA THR A 353 80.36 -5.05 -19.62
C THR A 353 80.84 -6.43 -20.10
#